data_33d62e068a326cf37999f94e451540d1
#
_entry.id   33d62e068a326cf37999f94e451540d1
#
_cell.length_a   1.000
_cell.length_b   1.000
_cell.length_c   1.000
_cell.angle_alpha   90.00
_cell.angle_beta   90.00
_cell.angle_gamma   90.00
#
_symmetry.space_group_name_H-M   'P 1'
#
loop_
_entity.id
_entity.type
_entity.pdbx_description
1 polymer ?
#
loop_
_entity_poly.entity_id
_entity_poly.type
_entity_poly.pdbx_seq_one_letter_code
_entity_poly.pdbx_strand_id
1 'polypeptide(L)'
;MNSTSASRTSSTVSCTVPSRHSMKTPDRTIAGALWCSWLLGLLICLSGCHGAWIASNASGVAHRLAASRPQHELVSELETTSRLRSQLELLPDLLEFARKRGLKVGNAYQRIDVLAGPVSWIVVAADPKLMELHQWSFPLVGKVPYKGYRFREHAQQEADQLVSIGLESEVMPIDAWSSLGWFPDPVPGALLDLPEHRWITTLLHQLVHRTLHIPNNTQLNESLATFLGNRLAQEWLVSRYGADGEQAIRHRHRYQDELRLNRLLRQYREDLLTRPRELAQEQFLAALVSEPWEAFSGVQLAAERWSLVRVLMAEIYDPEAISWDQIWAQTGQDLSNLAIWLHREKVGTSTTKPSSGP
;
A
#
# COMPACT_ATOMS: atom_id res chain seq x y z
N MET A 1 65.74 -73.25 18.43
CA MET A 1 65.96 -74.21 17.32
C MET A 1 65.26 -73.60 16.10
N ASN A 2 66.07 -73.44 15.03
CA ASN A 2 65.67 -73.11 13.64
C ASN A 2 64.92 -71.80 13.33
N SER A 3 65.55 -70.82 13.02
CA SER A 3 65.94 -70.05 11.84
C SER A 3 65.37 -70.53 10.48
N THR A 4 64.66 -69.71 9.81
CA THR A 4 64.66 -69.59 8.34
C THR A 4 64.39 -68.17 7.90
N SER A 5 65.37 -67.64 7.20
CA SER A 5 65.43 -66.37 6.52
C SER A 5 64.55 -66.38 5.26
N ALA A 6 63.85 -65.33 4.99
CA ALA A 6 63.26 -65.04 3.69
C ALA A 6 63.60 -63.62 3.23
N SER A 7 64.26 -63.56 2.11
CA SER A 7 64.77 -62.40 1.40
C SER A 7 63.67 -61.42 0.99
N ARG A 8 63.88 -60.14 1.25
CA ARG A 8 63.02 -59.03 0.70
C ARG A 8 63.66 -58.63 -0.64
N THR A 9 62.88 -58.78 -1.68
CA THR A 9 63.04 -58.04 -2.96
C THR A 9 62.34 -56.68 -2.88
N SER A 10 63.13 -55.64 -2.96
CA SER A 10 62.64 -54.24 -3.04
C SER A 10 62.18 -53.90 -4.48
N SER A 11 60.90 -53.70 -4.68
CA SER A 11 60.36 -53.09 -5.89
C SER A 11 60.08 -51.61 -5.58
N THR A 12 60.89 -50.77 -6.17
CA THR A 12 60.66 -49.29 -6.16
C THR A 12 59.51 -48.97 -7.08
N VAL A 13 58.35 -48.51 -6.49
CA VAL A 13 57.26 -47.93 -7.22
C VAL A 13 57.52 -46.42 -7.34
N SER A 14 57.79 -45.97 -8.55
CA SER A 14 57.94 -44.57 -8.88
C SER A 14 56.52 -43.87 -8.88
N CYS A 15 56.33 -43.02 -7.88
CA CYS A 15 55.11 -42.20 -7.79
C CYS A 15 55.27 -40.91 -8.65
N THR A 16 54.72 -40.88 -9.83
CA THR A 16 54.59 -39.65 -10.61
C THR A 16 53.50 -38.77 -10.04
N VAL A 17 53.89 -37.62 -9.51
CA VAL A 17 53.00 -36.56 -9.04
C VAL A 17 52.34 -35.90 -10.25
N PRO A 18 50.95 -35.80 -10.36
CA PRO A 18 50.32 -35.07 -11.45
C PRO A 18 50.57 -33.57 -11.28
N SER A 19 50.99 -32.92 -12.37
CA SER A 19 51.22 -31.49 -12.46
C SER A 19 49.99 -30.71 -12.06
N ARG A 20 50.15 -29.74 -11.14
CA ARG A 20 49.13 -28.73 -10.77
C ARG A 20 48.68 -27.99 -12.03
N HIS A 21 47.40 -28.18 -12.41
CA HIS A 21 46.75 -27.28 -13.31
C HIS A 21 46.66 -25.90 -12.66
N SER A 22 47.39 -24.93 -13.24
CA SER A 22 47.26 -23.51 -12.93
C SER A 22 45.83 -23.07 -13.20
N MET A 23 45.03 -22.83 -12.16
CA MET A 23 43.80 -22.09 -12.29
C MET A 23 44.16 -20.70 -12.78
N LYS A 24 43.83 -20.41 -14.02
CA LYS A 24 43.88 -19.03 -14.56
C LYS A 24 42.97 -18.15 -13.72
N THR A 25 43.52 -17.17 -13.02
CA THR A 25 42.76 -16.10 -12.37
C THR A 25 41.91 -15.42 -13.42
N PRO A 26 40.60 -15.15 -13.15
CA PRO A 26 39.74 -14.45 -14.10
C PRO A 26 40.35 -13.09 -14.41
N ASP A 27 40.44 -12.81 -15.71
CA ASP A 27 41.06 -11.59 -16.24
C ASP A 27 40.35 -10.36 -15.65
N ARG A 28 41.05 -9.57 -14.84
CA ARG A 28 40.55 -8.36 -14.17
C ARG A 28 39.98 -7.35 -15.17
N THR A 29 40.40 -7.41 -16.41
CA THR A 29 39.88 -6.55 -17.50
C THR A 29 38.48 -6.93 -17.94
N ILE A 30 38.14 -8.24 -17.95
CA ILE A 30 36.80 -8.71 -18.31
C ILE A 30 35.80 -8.40 -17.18
N ALA A 31 36.20 -8.59 -15.92
CA ALA A 31 35.37 -8.21 -14.77
C ALA A 31 35.06 -6.69 -14.77
N GLY A 32 36.07 -5.84 -15.01
CA GLY A 32 35.93 -4.40 -15.11
C GLY A 32 34.99 -3.98 -16.24
N ALA A 33 35.10 -4.60 -17.42
CA ALA A 33 34.23 -4.31 -18.56
C ALA A 33 32.76 -4.68 -18.29
N LEU A 34 32.51 -5.81 -17.62
CA LEU A 34 31.15 -6.21 -17.22
C LEU A 34 30.56 -5.24 -16.18
N TRP A 35 31.32 -4.82 -15.19
CA TRP A 35 30.87 -3.80 -14.23
C TRP A 35 30.55 -2.46 -14.87
N CYS A 36 31.40 -2.00 -15.81
CA CYS A 36 31.12 -0.78 -16.60
C CYS A 36 29.87 -0.92 -17.48
N SER A 37 29.65 -2.08 -18.08
CA SER A 37 28.44 -2.34 -18.88
C SER A 37 27.16 -2.37 -18.03
N TRP A 38 27.22 -2.92 -16.82
CA TRP A 38 26.11 -2.88 -15.86
C TRP A 38 25.83 -1.47 -15.36
N LEU A 39 26.87 -0.70 -15.05
CA LEU A 39 26.73 0.73 -14.67
C LEU A 39 26.20 1.57 -15.82
N LEU A 40 26.65 1.33 -17.03
CA LEU A 40 26.15 2.03 -18.22
C LEU A 40 24.71 1.65 -18.54
N GLY A 41 24.33 0.37 -18.41
CA GLY A 41 22.96 -0.10 -18.52
C GLY A 41 22.03 0.53 -17.45
N LEU A 42 22.50 0.62 -16.20
CA LEU A 42 21.80 1.28 -15.12
C LEU A 42 21.64 2.80 -15.38
N LEU A 43 22.69 3.47 -15.90
CA LEU A 43 22.67 4.88 -16.28
C LEU A 43 21.74 5.14 -17.48
N ILE A 44 21.66 4.25 -18.45
CA ILE A 44 20.73 4.35 -19.58
C ILE A 44 19.29 4.11 -19.11
N CYS A 45 19.04 3.19 -18.20
CA CYS A 45 17.73 3.02 -17.57
C CYS A 45 17.32 4.23 -16.70
N LEU A 46 18.27 4.93 -16.10
CA LEU A 46 18.05 6.14 -15.31
C LEU A 46 17.95 7.42 -16.17
N SER A 47 18.42 7.42 -17.40
CA SER A 47 18.40 8.61 -18.29
C SER A 47 17.07 8.86 -19.00
N GLY A 48 16.07 7.98 -18.86
CA GLY A 48 14.72 8.24 -19.34
C GLY A 48 13.92 9.10 -18.34
N CYS A 49 12.80 9.69 -18.80
CA CYS A 49 11.87 10.49 -17.96
C CYS A 49 11.46 9.79 -16.66
N HIS A 50 11.49 8.47 -16.61
CA HIS A 50 11.23 7.66 -15.42
C HIS A 50 12.35 7.73 -14.36
N GLY A 51 13.61 7.93 -14.77
CA GLY A 51 14.73 8.00 -13.83
C GLY A 51 14.69 9.22 -12.93
N ALA A 52 14.39 10.38 -13.49
CA ALA A 52 14.21 11.62 -12.71
C ALA A 52 13.02 11.51 -11.75
N TRP A 53 11.92 10.91 -12.19
CA TRP A 53 10.75 10.66 -11.34
C TRP A 53 11.07 9.71 -10.18
N ILE A 54 11.75 8.58 -10.43
CA ILE A 54 12.19 7.64 -9.39
C ILE A 54 13.11 8.34 -8.40
N ALA A 55 14.12 9.06 -8.87
CA ALA A 55 15.07 9.77 -8.02
C ALA A 55 14.38 10.83 -7.14
N SER A 56 13.43 11.58 -7.70
CA SER A 56 12.64 12.58 -6.97
C SER A 56 11.83 11.93 -5.85
N ASN A 57 11.09 10.87 -6.13
CA ASN A 57 10.28 10.18 -5.11
C ASN A 57 11.15 9.50 -4.05
N ALA A 58 12.24 8.82 -4.44
CA ALA A 58 13.18 8.21 -3.50
C ALA A 58 13.80 9.26 -2.56
N SER A 59 14.19 10.44 -3.11
CA SER A 59 14.71 11.55 -2.30
C SER A 59 13.64 12.09 -1.33
N GLY A 60 12.38 12.10 -1.72
CA GLY A 60 11.25 12.48 -0.85
C GLY A 60 11.09 11.54 0.33
N VAL A 61 11.08 10.24 0.08
CA VAL A 61 11.03 9.20 1.12
C VAL A 61 12.23 9.33 2.06
N ALA A 62 13.44 9.41 1.52
CA ALA A 62 14.67 9.56 2.32
C ALA A 62 14.63 10.81 3.21
N HIS A 63 14.16 11.95 2.68
CA HIS A 63 14.02 13.19 3.44
C HIS A 63 13.05 13.04 4.62
N ARG A 64 11.86 12.43 4.41
CA ARG A 64 10.88 12.20 5.48
C ARG A 64 11.39 11.21 6.53
N LEU A 65 12.05 10.14 6.11
CA LEU A 65 12.68 9.20 7.05
C LEU A 65 13.76 9.89 7.89
N ALA A 66 14.60 10.72 7.29
CA ALA A 66 15.65 11.47 8.01
C ALA A 66 15.07 12.51 8.96
N ALA A 67 13.99 13.19 8.59
CA ALA A 67 13.31 14.18 9.41
C ALA A 67 12.44 13.56 10.53
N SER A 68 12.14 12.26 10.44
CA SER A 68 11.29 11.60 11.44
C SER A 68 11.99 11.53 12.80
N ARG A 69 11.20 11.64 13.88
CA ARG A 69 11.68 11.64 15.27
C ARG A 69 11.09 10.48 16.07
N PRO A 70 11.83 9.90 17.03
CA PRO A 70 11.29 8.89 17.93
C PRO A 70 10.05 9.39 18.67
N GLN A 71 9.01 8.56 18.75
CA GLN A 71 7.75 8.90 19.43
C GLN A 71 7.97 9.30 20.89
N HIS A 72 8.83 8.59 21.64
CA HIS A 72 9.07 8.83 23.05
C HIS A 72 9.74 10.19 23.33
N GLU A 73 10.55 10.72 22.41
CA GLU A 73 11.13 12.05 22.52
C GLU A 73 10.02 13.11 22.44
N LEU A 74 9.12 12.99 21.47
CA LEU A 74 8.03 13.95 21.29
C LEU A 74 7.04 13.95 22.45
N VAL A 75 6.76 12.81 23.06
CA VAL A 75 5.91 12.73 24.27
C VAL A 75 6.50 13.52 25.43
N SER A 76 7.83 13.52 25.59
CA SER A 76 8.52 14.19 26.71
C SER A 76 8.75 15.69 26.49
N GLU A 77 8.55 16.21 25.27
CA GLU A 77 8.78 17.64 24.98
C GLU A 77 7.70 18.54 25.56
N LEU A 78 8.12 19.67 26.14
CA LEU A 78 7.21 20.66 26.73
C LEU A 78 6.31 21.34 25.70
N GLU A 79 6.81 21.51 24.47
CA GLU A 79 6.10 22.17 23.37
C GLU A 79 5.05 21.28 22.70
N THR A 80 5.05 19.96 22.98
CA THR A 80 4.05 19.04 22.44
C THR A 80 2.68 19.36 23.01
N THR A 81 1.71 19.63 22.13
CA THR A 81 0.32 19.91 22.54
C THR A 81 -0.27 18.74 23.31
N SER A 82 -1.20 19.03 24.24
CA SER A 82 -1.87 17.98 25.03
C SER A 82 -2.57 16.93 24.15
N ARG A 83 -3.17 17.38 23.04
CA ARG A 83 -3.82 16.51 22.07
C ARG A 83 -2.82 15.57 21.39
N LEU A 84 -1.73 16.11 20.84
CA LEU A 84 -0.71 15.30 20.17
C LEU A 84 -0.08 14.32 21.16
N ARG A 85 0.21 14.76 22.37
CA ARG A 85 0.76 13.92 23.44
C ARG A 85 -0.15 12.74 23.73
N SER A 86 -1.47 12.98 23.93
CA SER A 86 -2.42 11.90 24.21
C SER A 86 -2.50 10.88 23.06
N GLN A 87 -2.44 11.33 21.82
CA GLN A 87 -2.43 10.42 20.66
C GLN A 87 -1.13 9.63 20.54
N LEU A 88 0.02 10.26 20.82
CA LEU A 88 1.31 9.57 20.85
C LEU A 88 1.36 8.51 21.97
N GLU A 89 0.74 8.76 23.11
CA GLU A 89 0.65 7.81 24.22
C GLU A 89 -0.20 6.58 23.89
N LEU A 90 -1.17 6.70 22.97
CA LEU A 90 -1.98 5.57 22.50
C LEU A 90 -1.24 4.66 21.53
N LEU A 91 -0.25 5.19 20.82
CA LEU A 91 0.40 4.49 19.70
C LEU A 91 1.05 3.14 20.10
N PRO A 92 1.81 3.03 21.22
CA PRO A 92 2.39 1.74 21.63
C PRO A 92 1.34 0.65 21.87
N ASP A 93 0.23 1.00 22.55
CA ASP A 93 -0.87 0.09 22.84
C ASP A 93 -1.58 -0.39 21.56
N LEU A 94 -1.79 0.53 20.60
CA LEU A 94 -2.34 0.22 19.29
C LEU A 94 -1.44 -0.74 18.50
N LEU A 95 -0.12 -0.50 18.50
CA LEU A 95 0.82 -1.35 17.80
C LEU A 95 0.94 -2.74 18.45
N GLU A 96 0.82 -2.82 19.77
CA GLU A 96 0.79 -4.10 20.48
C GLU A 96 -0.50 -4.88 20.18
N PHE A 97 -1.66 -4.20 20.15
CA PHE A 97 -2.90 -4.80 19.68
C PHE A 97 -2.77 -5.33 18.26
N ALA A 98 -2.23 -4.54 17.36
CA ALA A 98 -2.02 -4.94 15.96
C ALA A 98 -1.15 -6.20 15.84
N ARG A 99 -0.06 -6.31 16.64
CA ARG A 99 0.78 -7.52 16.71
C ARG A 99 -0.01 -8.73 17.20
N LYS A 100 -0.79 -8.57 18.27
CA LYS A 100 -1.64 -9.65 18.82
C LYS A 100 -2.69 -10.13 17.83
N ARG A 101 -3.12 -9.24 16.92
CA ARG A 101 -4.05 -9.58 15.83
C ARG A 101 -3.35 -10.16 14.59
N GLY A 102 -2.03 -10.36 14.63
CA GLY A 102 -1.26 -10.99 13.56
C GLY A 102 -0.79 -10.02 12.47
N LEU A 103 -0.94 -8.70 12.66
CA LEU A 103 -0.41 -7.72 11.71
C LEU A 103 1.12 -7.61 11.85
N LYS A 104 1.80 -7.51 10.71
CA LYS A 104 3.27 -7.38 10.63
C LYS A 104 3.69 -5.94 10.95
N VAL A 105 3.72 -5.58 12.22
CA VAL A 105 4.18 -4.25 12.66
C VAL A 105 5.68 -4.08 12.43
N GLY A 106 6.50 -5.07 12.83
CA GLY A 106 7.97 -4.96 12.76
C GLY A 106 8.47 -3.71 13.51
N ASN A 107 9.24 -2.89 12.82
CA ASN A 107 9.77 -1.60 13.29
C ASN A 107 9.03 -0.38 12.72
N ALA A 108 7.86 -0.56 12.08
CA ALA A 108 7.05 0.54 11.60
C ALA A 108 6.44 1.34 12.77
N TYR A 109 6.20 2.61 12.51
CA TYR A 109 5.45 3.54 13.37
C TYR A 109 6.07 3.80 14.75
N GLN A 110 7.36 3.51 14.93
CA GLN A 110 8.11 3.89 16.13
C GLN A 110 8.61 5.34 16.09
N ARG A 111 8.53 5.95 14.91
CA ARG A 111 8.96 7.33 14.65
C ARG A 111 7.79 8.12 14.04
N ILE A 112 7.82 9.43 14.24
CA ILE A 112 6.83 10.36 13.73
C ILE A 112 7.49 11.21 12.66
N ASP A 113 6.90 11.29 11.47
CA ASP A 113 7.29 12.25 10.44
C ASP A 113 6.76 13.62 10.83
N VAL A 114 7.66 14.50 11.23
CA VAL A 114 7.31 15.85 11.73
C VAL A 114 7.18 16.88 10.61
N LEU A 115 7.33 16.49 9.36
CA LEU A 115 7.18 17.40 8.23
C LEU A 115 5.70 17.73 7.98
N ALA A 116 5.43 18.99 7.74
CA ALA A 116 4.09 19.47 7.43
C ALA A 116 3.62 19.04 6.03
N GLY A 117 2.31 18.99 5.85
CA GLY A 117 1.65 18.71 4.57
C GLY A 117 1.56 17.24 4.19
N PRO A 118 0.98 16.95 3.02
CA PRO A 118 0.78 15.57 2.56
C PRO A 118 2.10 14.84 2.36
N VAL A 119 2.07 13.53 2.53
CA VAL A 119 3.24 12.68 2.33
C VAL A 119 3.68 12.67 0.88
N SER A 120 2.72 12.67 -0.03
CA SER A 120 2.93 12.75 -1.48
C SER A 120 1.67 13.26 -2.17
N TRP A 121 1.75 13.45 -3.47
CA TRP A 121 0.63 13.77 -4.36
C TRP A 121 0.46 12.62 -5.34
N ILE A 122 -0.78 12.23 -5.62
CA ILE A 122 -1.06 11.26 -6.67
C ILE A 122 -1.82 11.91 -7.81
N VAL A 123 -1.51 11.45 -9.02
CA VAL A 123 -2.33 11.68 -10.19
C VAL A 123 -3.19 10.45 -10.41
N VAL A 124 -4.48 10.68 -10.56
CA VAL A 124 -5.45 9.68 -10.97
C VAL A 124 -6.12 10.18 -12.24
N ALA A 125 -6.37 9.30 -13.19
CA ALA A 125 -7.08 9.66 -14.41
C ALA A 125 -8.09 8.59 -14.79
N ALA A 126 -9.14 8.97 -15.50
CA ALA A 126 -10.21 8.11 -15.97
C ALA A 126 -10.51 8.36 -17.46
N ASP A 127 -10.75 7.29 -18.19
CA ASP A 127 -11.27 7.37 -19.56
C ASP A 127 -12.80 7.50 -19.49
N PRO A 128 -13.38 8.66 -19.89
CA PRO A 128 -14.82 8.87 -19.81
C PRO A 128 -15.62 8.04 -20.82
N LYS A 129 -14.96 7.47 -21.84
CA LYS A 129 -15.63 6.60 -22.84
C LYS A 129 -15.66 5.14 -22.37
N LEU A 130 -14.58 4.68 -21.75
CA LEU A 130 -14.49 3.31 -21.23
C LEU A 130 -15.05 3.20 -19.81
N MET A 131 -15.23 4.31 -19.11
CA MET A 131 -15.62 4.34 -17.69
C MET A 131 -14.66 3.54 -16.81
N GLU A 132 -13.36 3.67 -17.09
CA GLU A 132 -12.28 2.94 -16.43
C GLU A 132 -11.15 3.90 -15.99
N LEU A 133 -10.48 3.52 -14.89
CA LEU A 133 -9.29 4.24 -14.44
C LEU A 133 -8.09 3.92 -15.33
N HIS A 134 -7.36 4.97 -15.69
CA HIS A 134 -6.06 4.83 -16.36
C HIS A 134 -5.07 4.07 -15.46
N GLN A 135 -4.32 3.14 -16.07
CA GLN A 135 -3.38 2.28 -15.35
C GLN A 135 -1.94 2.63 -15.69
N TRP A 136 -1.13 2.87 -14.67
CA TRP A 136 0.33 2.94 -14.79
C TRP A 136 0.94 1.59 -14.47
N SER A 137 2.01 1.22 -15.17
CA SER A 137 2.71 -0.04 -14.96
C SER A 137 4.11 0.20 -14.38
N PHE A 138 4.38 -0.42 -13.24
CA PHE A 138 5.67 -0.31 -12.56
C PHE A 138 6.32 -1.67 -12.35
N PRO A 139 7.66 -1.80 -12.42
CA PRO A 139 8.34 -3.09 -12.36
C PRO A 139 8.08 -3.92 -11.09
N LEU A 140 7.92 -3.28 -9.93
CA LEU A 140 7.78 -3.97 -8.64
C LEU A 140 6.35 -4.12 -8.17
N VAL A 141 5.53 -3.08 -8.32
CA VAL A 141 4.15 -3.07 -7.83
C VAL A 141 3.13 -3.48 -8.89
N GLY A 142 3.55 -3.56 -10.15
CA GLY A 142 2.69 -3.92 -11.27
C GLY A 142 1.82 -2.77 -11.75
N LYS A 143 0.57 -3.08 -12.15
CA LYS A 143 -0.40 -2.09 -12.62
C LYS A 143 -1.14 -1.47 -11.44
N VAL A 144 -1.16 -0.15 -11.37
CA VAL A 144 -1.89 0.63 -10.37
C VAL A 144 -2.60 1.82 -11.03
N PRO A 145 -3.76 2.26 -10.50
CA PRO A 145 -4.57 3.32 -11.10
C PRO A 145 -4.13 4.73 -10.71
N TYR A 146 -2.95 4.89 -10.17
CA TYR A 146 -2.40 6.18 -9.77
C TYR A 146 -0.88 6.22 -9.90
N LYS A 147 -0.34 7.45 -10.03
CA LYS A 147 1.11 7.69 -10.06
C LYS A 147 1.47 8.74 -9.02
N GLY A 148 2.41 8.40 -8.13
CA GLY A 148 2.82 9.24 -7.01
C GLY A 148 3.88 10.25 -7.38
N TYR A 149 3.82 11.44 -6.77
CA TYR A 149 4.75 12.55 -6.95
C TYR A 149 5.10 13.20 -5.62
N ARG A 150 6.37 13.53 -5.44
CA ARG A 150 6.84 14.30 -4.28
C ARG A 150 6.24 15.71 -4.24
N PHE A 151 6.15 16.35 -5.40
CA PHE A 151 5.74 17.75 -5.56
C PHE A 151 4.42 17.85 -6.32
N ARG A 152 3.52 18.72 -5.85
CA ARG A 152 2.21 18.96 -6.46
C ARG A 152 2.31 19.44 -7.90
N GLU A 153 3.32 20.28 -8.18
CA GLU A 153 3.54 20.88 -9.50
C GLU A 153 3.84 19.80 -10.56
N HIS A 154 4.65 18.80 -10.22
CA HIS A 154 4.93 17.68 -11.12
C HIS A 154 3.72 16.77 -11.31
N ALA A 155 2.93 16.56 -10.27
CA ALA A 155 1.66 15.84 -10.39
C ALA A 155 0.69 16.59 -11.30
N GLN A 156 0.61 17.93 -11.20
CA GLN A 156 -0.26 18.75 -12.03
C GLN A 156 0.16 18.69 -13.51
N GLN A 157 1.46 18.74 -13.81
CA GLN A 157 1.96 18.61 -15.18
C GLN A 157 1.55 17.28 -15.82
N GLU A 158 1.65 16.16 -15.09
CA GLU A 158 1.18 14.86 -15.58
C GLU A 158 -0.35 14.87 -15.79
N ALA A 159 -1.11 15.42 -14.83
CA ALA A 159 -2.56 15.54 -14.94
C ALA A 159 -2.99 16.34 -16.18
N ASP A 160 -2.32 17.48 -16.44
CA ASP A 160 -2.61 18.33 -17.59
C ASP A 160 -2.31 17.61 -18.92
N GLN A 161 -1.24 16.80 -18.97
CA GLN A 161 -0.91 15.96 -20.13
C GLN A 161 -2.02 14.93 -20.39
N LEU A 162 -2.53 14.27 -19.34
CA LEU A 162 -3.61 13.27 -19.46
C LEU A 162 -4.91 13.92 -19.93
N VAL A 163 -5.23 15.12 -19.44
CA VAL A 163 -6.39 15.90 -19.90
C VAL A 163 -6.23 16.26 -21.40
N SER A 164 -5.02 16.62 -21.87
CA SER A 164 -4.78 16.96 -23.26
C SER A 164 -5.05 15.82 -24.25
N ILE A 165 -5.02 14.58 -23.79
CA ILE A 165 -5.35 13.37 -24.57
C ILE A 165 -6.77 12.85 -24.35
N GLY A 166 -7.61 13.62 -23.65
CA GLY A 166 -9.06 13.36 -23.50
C GLY A 166 -9.45 12.54 -22.26
N LEU A 167 -8.55 12.36 -21.29
CA LEU A 167 -8.89 11.75 -19.99
C LEU A 167 -9.39 12.81 -19.01
N GLU A 168 -10.26 12.41 -18.07
CA GLU A 168 -10.50 13.19 -16.85
C GLU A 168 -9.33 12.89 -15.87
N SER A 169 -8.74 13.92 -15.24
CA SER A 169 -7.64 13.73 -14.31
C SER A 169 -7.75 14.62 -13.08
N GLU A 170 -7.31 14.11 -11.93
CA GLU A 170 -7.22 14.85 -10.67
C GLU A 170 -5.88 14.61 -9.97
N VAL A 171 -5.43 15.65 -9.27
CA VAL A 171 -4.28 15.59 -8.36
C VAL A 171 -4.83 15.56 -6.93
N MET A 172 -4.48 14.53 -6.18
CA MET A 172 -4.94 14.32 -4.80
C MET A 172 -3.78 14.25 -3.83
N PRO A 173 -3.88 14.85 -2.62
CA PRO A 173 -2.92 14.65 -1.57
C PRO A 173 -3.04 13.24 -0.98
N ILE A 174 -1.92 12.69 -0.52
CA ILE A 174 -1.85 11.43 0.25
C ILE A 174 -1.29 11.74 1.62
N ASP A 175 -2.06 11.43 2.65
CA ASP A 175 -1.70 11.70 4.05
C ASP A 175 -1.02 10.50 4.72
N ALA A 176 -1.13 9.31 4.15
CA ALA A 176 -0.47 8.10 4.63
C ALA A 176 -0.10 7.17 3.47
N TRP A 177 0.96 6.38 3.66
CA TRP A 177 1.40 5.36 2.70
C TRP A 177 2.07 4.20 3.45
N SER A 178 2.15 3.06 2.79
CA SER A 178 2.90 1.91 3.27
C SER A 178 4.01 1.56 2.28
N SER A 179 5.22 1.36 2.79
CA SER A 179 6.31 0.78 2.01
C SER A 179 6.19 -0.73 1.83
N LEU A 180 5.06 -1.34 2.16
CA LEU A 180 4.84 -2.79 2.17
C LEU A 180 5.87 -3.54 3.04
N GLY A 181 6.48 -2.84 4.00
CA GLY A 181 7.48 -3.40 4.90
C GLY A 181 8.93 -3.29 4.44
N TRP A 182 9.21 -2.60 3.34
CA TRP A 182 10.57 -2.38 2.84
C TRP A 182 11.35 -1.40 3.72
N PHE A 183 10.66 -0.47 4.38
CA PHE A 183 11.25 0.54 5.26
C PHE A 183 10.52 0.57 6.61
N PRO A 184 11.14 1.16 7.64
CA PRO A 184 10.47 1.45 8.91
C PRO A 184 9.59 2.70 8.77
N ASP A 185 8.41 2.55 8.15
CA ASP A 185 7.50 3.64 7.88
C ASP A 185 7.24 4.46 9.16
N PRO A 186 7.44 5.80 9.17
CA PRO A 186 7.05 6.65 10.27
C PRO A 186 5.53 6.90 10.24
N VAL A 187 4.96 7.28 11.38
CA VAL A 187 3.59 7.84 11.40
C VAL A 187 3.65 9.24 10.81
N PRO A 188 2.89 9.56 9.75
CA PRO A 188 2.79 10.94 9.29
C PRO A 188 2.19 11.83 10.38
N GLY A 189 2.86 12.94 10.74
CA GLY A 189 2.40 13.85 11.79
C GLY A 189 1.01 14.41 11.51
N ALA A 190 0.73 14.77 10.25
CA ALA A 190 -0.59 15.24 9.82
C ALA A 190 -1.71 14.21 10.08
N LEU A 191 -1.40 12.92 10.10
CA LEU A 191 -2.37 11.89 10.46
C LEU A 191 -2.83 12.02 11.92
N LEU A 192 -1.92 12.40 12.82
CA LEU A 192 -2.22 12.61 14.24
C LEU A 192 -3.02 13.90 14.51
N ASP A 193 -3.21 14.78 13.51
CA ASP A 193 -4.13 15.91 13.59
C ASP A 193 -5.59 15.50 13.34
N LEU A 194 -5.82 14.30 12.85
CA LEU A 194 -7.18 13.76 12.65
C LEU A 194 -7.82 13.34 13.98
N PRO A 195 -9.16 13.23 14.04
CA PRO A 195 -9.85 12.57 15.15
C PRO A 195 -9.29 11.17 15.41
N GLU A 196 -9.27 10.76 16.68
CA GLU A 196 -8.66 9.52 17.14
C GLU A 196 -9.10 8.30 16.34
N HIS A 197 -10.39 8.07 16.18
CA HIS A 197 -10.92 6.95 15.42
C HIS A 197 -10.44 6.94 13.96
N ARG A 198 -10.15 8.10 13.36
CA ARG A 198 -9.70 8.20 11.97
C ARG A 198 -8.24 7.81 11.78
N TRP A 199 -7.33 8.37 12.59
CA TRP A 199 -5.92 8.04 12.44
C TRP A 199 -5.63 6.57 12.81
N ILE A 200 -6.37 6.02 13.80
CA ILE A 200 -6.29 4.60 14.17
C ILE A 200 -6.70 3.72 12.99
N THR A 201 -7.84 4.01 12.37
CA THR A 201 -8.32 3.26 11.19
C THR A 201 -7.31 3.31 10.06
N THR A 202 -6.79 4.51 9.74
CA THR A 202 -5.80 4.68 8.68
C THR A 202 -4.50 3.91 8.97
N LEU A 203 -4.02 3.95 10.23
CA LEU A 203 -2.79 3.23 10.59
C LEU A 203 -2.97 1.71 10.49
N LEU A 204 -4.10 1.19 10.95
CA LEU A 204 -4.43 -0.24 10.83
C LEU A 204 -4.60 -0.66 9.36
N HIS A 205 -5.23 0.16 8.53
CA HIS A 205 -5.33 -0.04 7.08
C HIS A 205 -3.92 -0.18 6.45
N GLN A 206 -2.98 0.72 6.77
CA GLN A 206 -1.61 0.64 6.28
C GLN A 206 -0.86 -0.61 6.79
N LEU A 207 -1.13 -1.05 8.02
CA LEU A 207 -0.58 -2.30 8.55
C LEU A 207 -1.15 -3.54 7.86
N VAL A 208 -2.38 -3.48 7.35
CA VAL A 208 -2.93 -4.57 6.50
C VAL A 208 -2.12 -4.67 5.22
N HIS A 209 -1.85 -3.58 4.52
CA HIS A 209 -0.99 -3.59 3.33
C HIS A 209 0.41 -4.15 3.59
N ARG A 210 0.98 -3.83 4.75
CA ARG A 210 2.27 -4.37 5.18
C ARG A 210 2.21 -5.88 5.45
N THR A 211 1.04 -6.39 5.81
CA THR A 211 0.84 -7.81 6.18
C THR A 211 0.39 -8.67 5.01
N LEU A 212 -0.56 -8.16 4.24
CA LEU A 212 -1.25 -8.84 3.15
C LEU A 212 -1.21 -7.95 1.90
N HIS A 213 -0.46 -8.37 0.90
CA HIS A 213 -0.38 -7.66 -0.38
C HIS A 213 -0.38 -8.65 -1.54
N ILE A 214 -1.25 -8.42 -2.51
CA ILE A 214 -1.38 -9.21 -3.72
C ILE A 214 -0.95 -8.34 -4.91
N PRO A 215 0.18 -8.64 -5.56
CA PRO A 215 0.62 -7.87 -6.73
C PRO A 215 -0.41 -7.83 -7.84
N ASN A 216 -0.51 -6.70 -8.53
CA ASN A 216 -1.41 -6.46 -9.67
C ASN A 216 -2.92 -6.54 -9.36
N ASN A 217 -3.31 -6.41 -8.10
CA ASN A 217 -4.72 -6.40 -7.73
C ASN A 217 -5.00 -5.29 -6.69
N THR A 218 -4.99 -4.04 -7.17
CA THR A 218 -5.18 -2.87 -6.31
C THR A 218 -6.55 -2.90 -5.63
N GLN A 219 -7.64 -3.18 -6.36
CA GLN A 219 -8.98 -3.23 -5.79
C GLN A 219 -9.09 -4.23 -4.62
N LEU A 220 -8.54 -5.44 -4.79
CA LEU A 220 -8.56 -6.44 -3.73
C LEU A 220 -7.73 -5.98 -2.52
N ASN A 221 -6.56 -5.39 -2.75
CA ASN A 221 -5.70 -4.90 -1.67
C ASN A 221 -6.36 -3.75 -0.89
N GLU A 222 -6.93 -2.76 -1.59
CA GLU A 222 -7.53 -1.59 -0.96
C GLU A 222 -8.86 -1.93 -0.26
N SER A 223 -9.73 -2.72 -0.91
CA SER A 223 -10.99 -3.15 -0.29
C SER A 223 -10.76 -4.02 0.94
N LEU A 224 -9.77 -4.93 0.90
CA LEU A 224 -9.36 -5.73 2.06
C LEU A 224 -8.80 -4.86 3.18
N ALA A 225 -7.92 -3.93 2.86
CA ALA A 225 -7.31 -3.04 3.85
C ALA A 225 -8.36 -2.11 4.47
N THR A 226 -9.34 -1.64 3.70
CA THR A 226 -10.49 -0.87 4.20
C THR A 226 -11.36 -1.72 5.12
N PHE A 227 -11.70 -2.93 4.72
CA PHE A 227 -12.50 -3.85 5.55
C PHE A 227 -11.81 -4.17 6.88
N LEU A 228 -10.58 -4.69 6.84
CA LEU A 228 -9.85 -5.09 8.05
C LEU A 228 -9.45 -3.90 8.90
N GLY A 229 -9.03 -2.78 8.28
CA GLY A 229 -8.67 -1.56 9.01
C GLY A 229 -9.83 -1.05 9.86
N ASN A 230 -11.03 -0.95 9.28
CA ASN A 230 -12.23 -0.55 10.01
C ASN A 230 -12.64 -1.56 11.09
N ARG A 231 -12.60 -2.86 10.77
CA ARG A 231 -12.98 -3.91 11.73
C ARG A 231 -12.05 -3.92 12.94
N LEU A 232 -10.75 -3.90 12.73
CA LEU A 232 -9.76 -3.88 13.79
C LEU A 232 -9.77 -2.57 14.59
N ALA A 233 -10.01 -1.44 13.92
CA ALA A 233 -10.19 -0.15 14.59
C ALA A 233 -11.39 -0.16 15.52
N GLN A 234 -12.55 -0.64 15.06
CA GLN A 234 -13.74 -0.79 15.92
C GLN A 234 -13.47 -1.70 17.12
N GLU A 235 -12.80 -2.81 16.91
CA GLU A 235 -12.46 -3.74 17.97
C GLU A 235 -11.54 -3.11 19.02
N TRP A 236 -10.49 -2.41 18.59
CA TRP A 236 -9.58 -1.71 19.49
C TRP A 236 -10.29 -0.62 20.29
N LEU A 237 -11.10 0.21 19.61
CA LEU A 237 -11.85 1.30 20.24
C LEU A 237 -12.87 0.76 21.27
N VAL A 238 -13.58 -0.33 20.94
CA VAL A 238 -14.50 -0.98 21.88
C VAL A 238 -13.75 -1.58 23.07
N SER A 239 -12.59 -2.21 22.84
CA SER A 239 -11.80 -2.78 23.92
C SER A 239 -11.28 -1.73 24.91
N ARG A 240 -11.04 -0.51 24.43
CA ARG A 240 -10.49 0.58 25.22
C ARG A 240 -11.55 1.46 25.89
N TYR A 241 -12.65 1.74 25.20
CA TYR A 241 -13.66 2.73 25.62
C TYR A 241 -15.04 2.12 25.89
N GLY A 242 -15.21 0.82 25.64
CA GLY A 242 -16.52 0.18 25.65
C GLY A 242 -17.29 0.38 24.35
N ALA A 243 -18.35 -0.42 24.14
CA ALA A 243 -19.19 -0.34 22.93
C ALA A 243 -19.92 1.00 22.79
N ASP A 244 -20.25 1.64 23.92
CA ASP A 244 -20.94 2.92 24.01
C ASP A 244 -19.98 4.10 24.22
N GLY A 245 -18.66 3.86 24.15
CA GLY A 245 -17.63 4.87 24.22
C GLY A 245 -17.67 5.81 23.01
N GLU A 246 -17.48 7.10 23.24
CA GLU A 246 -17.62 8.14 22.21
C GLU A 246 -16.82 7.82 20.93
N GLN A 247 -15.57 7.39 21.06
CA GLN A 247 -14.73 7.09 19.90
C GLN A 247 -15.20 5.84 19.14
N ALA A 248 -15.71 4.82 19.83
CA ALA A 248 -16.28 3.62 19.22
C ALA A 248 -17.58 3.92 18.46
N ILE A 249 -18.43 4.80 19.03
CA ILE A 249 -19.66 5.27 18.37
C ILE A 249 -19.32 6.12 17.13
N ARG A 250 -18.43 7.10 17.27
CA ARG A 250 -18.01 7.97 16.15
C ARG A 250 -17.43 7.16 14.99
N HIS A 251 -16.60 6.15 15.29
CA HIS A 251 -16.07 5.25 14.28
C HIS A 251 -17.18 4.48 13.57
N ARG A 252 -18.09 3.86 14.31
CA ARG A 252 -19.20 3.05 13.77
C ARG A 252 -20.09 3.89 12.84
N HIS A 253 -20.53 5.06 13.29
CA HIS A 253 -21.36 5.97 12.50
C HIS A 253 -20.66 6.38 11.22
N ARG A 254 -19.37 6.77 11.32
CA ARG A 254 -18.60 7.16 10.16
C ARG A 254 -18.44 6.01 9.15
N TYR A 255 -18.12 4.81 9.62
CA TYR A 255 -17.96 3.65 8.74
C TYR A 255 -19.28 3.26 8.06
N GLN A 256 -20.40 3.34 8.75
CA GLN A 256 -21.72 3.12 8.16
C GLN A 256 -22.03 4.16 7.09
N ASP A 257 -21.70 5.41 7.33
CA ASP A 257 -21.87 6.48 6.34
C ASP A 257 -20.95 6.30 5.12
N GLU A 258 -19.71 5.85 5.31
CA GLU A 258 -18.80 5.48 4.21
C GLU A 258 -19.40 4.35 3.34
N LEU A 259 -20.00 3.33 3.94
CA LEU A 259 -20.70 2.27 3.21
C LEU A 259 -21.93 2.78 2.45
N ARG A 260 -22.71 3.68 3.06
CA ARG A 260 -23.85 4.34 2.39
C ARG A 260 -23.38 5.15 1.18
N LEU A 261 -22.34 5.96 1.36
CA LEU A 261 -21.75 6.75 0.27
C LEU A 261 -21.26 5.86 -0.88
N ASN A 262 -20.56 4.76 -0.58
CA ASN A 262 -20.10 3.83 -1.59
C ASN A 262 -21.27 3.22 -2.38
N ARG A 263 -22.39 2.89 -1.73
CA ARG A 263 -23.60 2.39 -2.44
C ARG A 263 -24.19 3.45 -3.37
N LEU A 264 -24.27 4.70 -2.93
CA LEU A 264 -24.73 5.81 -3.79
C LEU A 264 -23.79 6.06 -4.97
N LEU A 265 -22.48 5.95 -4.76
CA LEU A 265 -21.49 6.11 -5.82
C LEU A 265 -21.54 4.96 -6.85
N ARG A 266 -21.78 3.72 -6.42
CA ARG A 266 -22.02 2.60 -7.35
C ARG A 266 -23.26 2.85 -8.20
N GLN A 267 -24.37 3.27 -7.57
CA GLN A 267 -25.59 3.60 -8.32
C GLN A 267 -25.35 4.77 -9.29
N TYR A 268 -24.66 5.82 -8.86
CA TYR A 268 -24.32 6.94 -9.72
C TYR A 268 -23.47 6.52 -10.92
N ARG A 269 -22.51 5.63 -10.74
CA ARG A 269 -21.75 5.06 -11.86
C ARG A 269 -22.63 4.31 -12.85
N GLU A 270 -23.56 3.48 -12.38
CA GLU A 270 -24.51 2.76 -13.24
C GLU A 270 -25.42 3.74 -13.99
N ASP A 271 -25.87 4.79 -13.34
CA ASP A 271 -26.66 5.84 -13.95
C ASP A 271 -25.89 6.61 -15.04
N LEU A 272 -24.59 6.88 -14.81
CA LEU A 272 -23.71 7.48 -15.83
C LEU A 272 -23.54 6.61 -17.10
N LEU A 273 -23.69 5.30 -17.00
CA LEU A 273 -23.65 4.38 -18.15
C LEU A 273 -24.98 4.35 -18.95
N THR A 274 -26.10 4.69 -18.32
CA THR A 274 -27.44 4.43 -18.88
C THR A 274 -28.25 5.69 -19.14
N ARG A 275 -27.82 6.85 -18.61
CA ARG A 275 -28.57 8.12 -18.63
C ARG A 275 -27.68 9.30 -19.04
N PRO A 276 -28.26 10.43 -19.47
CA PRO A 276 -27.52 11.68 -19.60
C PRO A 276 -26.82 12.07 -18.29
N ARG A 277 -25.58 12.52 -18.40
CA ARG A 277 -24.71 12.82 -17.23
C ARG A 277 -25.35 13.81 -16.27
N GLU A 278 -25.99 14.82 -16.79
CA GLU A 278 -26.65 15.89 -16.01
C GLU A 278 -27.78 15.31 -15.13
N LEU A 279 -28.60 14.43 -15.71
CA LEU A 279 -29.71 13.78 -15.00
C LEU A 279 -29.20 12.81 -13.92
N ALA A 280 -28.17 11.99 -14.25
CA ALA A 280 -27.54 11.09 -13.30
C ALA A 280 -26.94 11.88 -12.12
N GLN A 281 -26.27 12.99 -12.41
CA GLN A 281 -25.67 13.86 -11.39
C GLN A 281 -26.74 14.50 -10.50
N GLU A 282 -27.82 15.03 -11.07
CA GLU A 282 -28.93 15.64 -10.31
C GLU A 282 -29.53 14.63 -9.32
N GLN A 283 -29.80 13.41 -9.78
CA GLN A 283 -30.36 12.34 -8.93
C GLN A 283 -29.38 11.94 -7.82
N PHE A 284 -28.09 11.80 -8.12
CA PHE A 284 -27.07 11.49 -7.13
C PHE A 284 -26.96 12.59 -6.06
N LEU A 285 -26.92 13.86 -6.45
CA LEU A 285 -26.85 14.98 -5.51
C LEU A 285 -28.11 15.05 -4.63
N ALA A 286 -29.30 14.80 -5.20
CA ALA A 286 -30.53 14.71 -4.43
C ALA A 286 -30.50 13.54 -3.42
N ALA A 287 -29.97 12.39 -3.82
CA ALA A 287 -29.81 11.24 -2.93
C ALA A 287 -28.86 11.56 -1.77
N LEU A 288 -27.73 12.23 -2.03
CA LEU A 288 -26.80 12.66 -0.97
C LEU A 288 -27.47 13.56 0.07
N VAL A 289 -28.35 14.47 -0.35
CA VAL A 289 -29.04 15.38 0.58
C VAL A 289 -30.11 14.65 1.39
N SER A 290 -30.78 13.65 0.82
CA SER A 290 -31.91 12.94 1.45
C SER A 290 -31.50 11.78 2.34
N GLU A 291 -30.27 11.27 2.22
CA GLU A 291 -29.79 10.12 3.01
C GLU A 291 -29.66 10.47 4.51
N PRO A 292 -30.06 9.57 5.42
CA PRO A 292 -29.93 9.78 6.86
C PRO A 292 -28.51 9.54 7.35
N TRP A 293 -27.65 10.54 7.20
CA TRP A 293 -26.24 10.50 7.65
C TRP A 293 -26.15 10.63 9.18
N GLU A 294 -25.20 9.89 9.78
CA GLU A 294 -24.92 9.92 11.21
C GLU A 294 -23.64 10.71 11.56
N ALA A 295 -22.64 10.64 10.68
CA ALA A 295 -21.36 11.33 10.85
C ALA A 295 -21.07 12.33 9.73
N PHE A 296 -21.70 12.19 8.56
CA PHE A 296 -21.53 13.06 7.41
C PHE A 296 -22.65 14.11 7.32
N SER A 297 -22.47 15.07 6.45
CA SER A 297 -23.49 16.04 6.07
C SER A 297 -23.80 15.88 4.60
N GLY A 298 -25.02 15.47 4.26
CA GLY A 298 -25.45 15.32 2.87
C GLY A 298 -25.34 16.62 2.07
N VAL A 299 -25.61 17.77 2.69
CA VAL A 299 -25.44 19.08 2.05
C VAL A 299 -23.99 19.37 1.73
N GLN A 300 -23.05 19.03 2.64
CA GLN A 300 -21.61 19.20 2.38
C GLN A 300 -21.13 18.24 1.28
N LEU A 301 -21.55 16.97 1.32
CA LEU A 301 -21.22 15.99 0.28
C LEU A 301 -21.78 16.43 -1.09
N ALA A 302 -23.00 16.96 -1.15
CA ALA A 302 -23.60 17.46 -2.39
C ALA A 302 -22.90 18.72 -2.93
N ALA A 303 -22.22 19.47 -2.09
CA ALA A 303 -21.40 20.61 -2.51
C ALA A 303 -20.01 20.23 -3.01
N GLU A 304 -19.57 18.99 -2.82
CA GLU A 304 -18.30 18.50 -3.35
C GLU A 304 -18.36 18.25 -4.87
N ARG A 305 -17.20 18.30 -5.51
CA ARG A 305 -17.07 17.91 -6.91
C ARG A 305 -16.94 16.41 -7.04
N TRP A 306 -17.93 15.76 -7.61
CA TRP A 306 -17.93 14.32 -7.92
C TRP A 306 -17.56 14.09 -9.38
N SER A 307 -16.25 14.06 -9.66
CA SER A 307 -15.72 13.69 -10.97
C SER A 307 -15.79 12.18 -11.19
N LEU A 308 -15.68 11.76 -12.46
CA LEU A 308 -15.57 10.33 -12.78
C LEU A 308 -14.38 9.68 -12.05
N VAL A 309 -13.25 10.38 -11.92
CA VAL A 309 -12.08 9.91 -11.18
C VAL A 309 -12.46 9.53 -9.74
N ARG A 310 -13.18 10.39 -9.02
CA ARG A 310 -13.57 10.13 -7.62
C ARG A 310 -14.57 8.99 -7.50
N VAL A 311 -15.51 8.89 -8.42
CA VAL A 311 -16.50 7.80 -8.48
C VAL A 311 -15.79 6.45 -8.64
N LEU A 312 -14.88 6.34 -9.62
CA LEU A 312 -14.16 5.11 -9.89
C LEU A 312 -13.11 4.77 -8.82
N MET A 313 -12.48 5.78 -8.20
CA MET A 313 -11.58 5.54 -7.07
C MET A 313 -12.32 4.99 -5.86
N ALA A 314 -13.53 5.46 -5.57
CA ALA A 314 -14.32 4.94 -4.46
C ALA A 314 -14.58 3.42 -4.58
N GLU A 315 -14.77 2.90 -5.78
CA GLU A 315 -14.96 1.45 -6.01
C GLU A 315 -13.73 0.61 -5.62
N ILE A 316 -12.52 1.18 -5.76
CA ILE A 316 -11.29 0.49 -5.38
C ILE A 316 -11.23 0.26 -3.87
N TYR A 317 -11.70 1.24 -3.10
CA TYR A 317 -11.69 1.21 -1.64
C TYR A 317 -12.97 0.61 -1.04
N ASP A 318 -13.96 0.25 -1.88
CA ASP A 318 -15.24 -0.25 -1.40
C ASP A 318 -15.11 -1.66 -0.78
N PRO A 319 -15.31 -1.80 0.54
CA PRO A 319 -15.21 -3.09 1.20
C PRO A 319 -16.40 -4.01 0.88
N GLU A 320 -17.51 -3.49 0.35
CA GLU A 320 -18.66 -4.28 -0.08
C GLU A 320 -18.51 -4.84 -1.51
N ALA A 321 -17.49 -4.39 -2.28
CA ALA A 321 -17.20 -4.93 -3.61
C ALA A 321 -16.83 -6.43 -3.59
N ILE A 322 -16.38 -6.93 -2.45
CA ILE A 322 -16.05 -8.34 -2.19
C ILE A 322 -16.73 -8.76 -0.90
N SER A 323 -17.25 -9.98 -0.83
CA SER A 323 -17.94 -10.49 0.38
C SER A 323 -16.98 -10.75 1.54
N TRP A 324 -16.23 -9.73 1.98
CA TRP A 324 -15.18 -9.87 3.00
C TRP A 324 -15.70 -10.39 4.33
N ASP A 325 -16.90 -10.04 4.76
CA ASP A 325 -17.49 -10.58 6.00
C ASP A 325 -17.67 -12.10 5.96
N GLN A 326 -18.10 -12.63 4.82
CA GLN A 326 -18.25 -14.08 4.63
C GLN A 326 -16.89 -14.79 4.61
N ILE A 327 -15.93 -14.23 3.85
CA ILE A 327 -14.56 -14.77 3.75
C ILE A 327 -13.88 -14.74 5.12
N TRP A 328 -14.01 -13.64 5.86
CA TRP A 328 -13.45 -13.47 7.19
C TRP A 328 -14.05 -14.49 8.19
N ALA A 329 -15.36 -14.72 8.14
CA ALA A 329 -16.01 -15.74 8.95
C ALA A 329 -15.53 -17.16 8.59
N GLN A 330 -15.43 -17.48 7.29
CA GLN A 330 -14.95 -18.79 6.80
C GLN A 330 -13.48 -19.05 7.17
N THR A 331 -12.67 -18.02 7.28
CA THR A 331 -11.26 -18.12 7.69
C THR A 331 -11.09 -18.13 9.24
N GLY A 332 -12.19 -18.24 9.99
CA GLY A 332 -12.18 -18.26 11.44
C GLY A 332 -11.80 -16.93 12.08
N GLN A 333 -11.95 -15.83 11.35
CA GLN A 333 -11.56 -14.48 11.77
C GLN A 333 -10.06 -14.38 12.13
N ASP A 334 -9.22 -15.12 11.38
CA ASP A 334 -7.79 -15.22 11.58
C ASP A 334 -7.02 -14.77 10.33
N LEU A 335 -6.03 -13.90 10.54
CA LEU A 335 -5.25 -13.32 9.45
C LEU A 335 -4.35 -14.35 8.73
N SER A 336 -3.86 -15.36 9.43
CA SER A 336 -3.02 -16.40 8.83
C SER A 336 -3.86 -17.27 7.88
N ASN A 337 -5.07 -17.66 8.34
CA ASN A 337 -6.00 -18.39 7.51
C ASN A 337 -6.48 -17.57 6.31
N LEU A 338 -6.75 -16.28 6.51
CA LEU A 338 -7.09 -15.37 5.42
C LEU A 338 -5.94 -15.24 4.41
N ALA A 339 -4.69 -15.15 4.85
CA ALA A 339 -3.53 -15.15 3.98
C ALA A 339 -3.44 -16.45 3.14
N ILE A 340 -3.71 -17.60 3.74
CA ILE A 340 -3.76 -18.89 3.03
C ILE A 340 -4.89 -18.89 2.00
N TRP A 341 -6.07 -18.38 2.35
CA TRP A 341 -7.21 -18.27 1.44
C TRP A 341 -6.87 -17.39 0.23
N LEU A 342 -6.33 -16.19 0.47
CA LEU A 342 -5.90 -15.26 -0.57
C LEU A 342 -4.87 -15.87 -1.53
N HIS A 343 -3.94 -16.68 -1.00
CA HIS A 343 -2.93 -17.34 -1.80
C HIS A 343 -3.54 -18.44 -2.71
N ARG A 344 -4.51 -19.19 -2.23
CA ARG A 344 -5.20 -20.24 -2.98
C ARG A 344 -6.05 -19.66 -4.13
N GLU A 345 -6.81 -18.62 -3.86
CA GLU A 345 -7.64 -17.94 -4.87
C GLU A 345 -6.78 -17.33 -5.99
N LYS A 346 -5.62 -16.76 -5.65
CA LYS A 346 -4.66 -16.28 -6.66
C LYS A 346 -4.17 -17.38 -7.60
N VAL A 347 -3.96 -18.59 -7.08
CA VAL A 347 -3.55 -19.76 -7.89
C VAL A 347 -4.73 -20.25 -8.75
N GLY A 348 -5.97 -20.24 -8.21
CA GLY A 348 -7.18 -20.64 -8.94
C GLY A 348 -7.50 -19.73 -10.14
N THR A 349 -7.36 -18.42 -10.00
CA THR A 349 -7.62 -17.47 -11.11
C THR A 349 -6.56 -17.49 -12.22
N SER A 350 -5.35 -17.99 -11.92
CA SER A 350 -4.30 -18.17 -12.94
C SER A 350 -4.52 -19.40 -13.83
N THR A 351 -5.39 -20.34 -13.44
CA THR A 351 -5.63 -21.60 -14.18
C THR A 351 -6.89 -21.58 -15.03
N THR A 352 -7.74 -20.58 -14.92
CA THR A 352 -8.94 -20.43 -15.78
C THR A 352 -8.70 -19.42 -16.90
N LYS A 353 -7.77 -19.72 -17.81
CA LYS A 353 -7.76 -19.12 -19.14
C LYS A 353 -8.86 -19.85 -19.94
N PRO A 354 -9.90 -19.19 -20.47
CA PRO A 354 -10.84 -19.88 -21.34
C PRO A 354 -10.07 -20.35 -22.54
N SER A 355 -10.12 -21.66 -22.80
CA SER A 355 -9.65 -22.26 -24.03
C SER A 355 -10.48 -21.65 -25.17
N SER A 356 -9.86 -20.82 -26.00
CA SER A 356 -10.39 -20.47 -27.30
C SER A 356 -10.49 -21.78 -28.09
N GLY A 357 -11.67 -22.35 -28.13
CA GLY A 357 -12.04 -23.44 -29.07
C GLY A 357 -12.20 -22.88 -30.50
N PRO A 358 -12.13 -23.75 -31.49
CA PRO A 358 -11.82 -23.43 -32.87
C PRO A 358 -12.87 -22.62 -33.62
#